data_473b953d027f09d76957c608bb919b7f
#
_entry.id   473b953d027f09d76957c608bb919b7f
#
_cell.length_a   1.000
_cell.length_b   1.000
_cell.length_c   1.000
_cell.angle_alpha   90.00
_cell.angle_beta   90.00
_cell.angle_gamma   90.00
#
_symmetry.space_group_name_H-M   'P 1'
#
loop_
_entity.id
_entity.type
_entity.pdbx_description
1 polymer ?
#
loop_
_entity_poly.entity_id
_entity_poly.type
_entity_poly.pdbx_seq_one_letter_code
_entity_poly.pdbx_strand_id
1 'polypeptide(L)'
;KRHGIEACYLLGDFGVKVCGRKKKIIAVADKLAFGDITDQGLPFYGGNIDYHVTVHGKGKDVFVRASWYRGALIDVFLDDKLYGSIVFSPYQIVLKNLTEGEHRITFRLYGNRVNTFGGVHNCNEHFWWHGPDEYRVNRDEWTYGYCLKPMGILKSPEIFDDIRYRK
;
A
#
# COMPACT_ATOMS: atom_id res chain seq x y z
N LYS A 1 23.11 31.53 6.81
CA LYS A 1 22.55 30.29 6.22
C LYS A 1 23.37 29.97 4.97
N ARG A 2 23.89 28.75 4.82
CA ARG A 2 24.47 28.29 3.56
C ARG A 2 23.32 27.90 2.65
N HIS A 3 23.19 28.57 1.52
CA HIS A 3 22.27 28.16 0.46
C HIS A 3 22.91 27.00 -0.29
N GLY A 4 22.16 25.96 -0.55
CA GLY A 4 22.62 24.75 -1.26
C GLY A 4 21.45 23.90 -1.74
N ILE A 5 21.74 22.84 -2.47
CA ILE A 5 20.74 21.84 -2.86
C ILE A 5 20.36 21.05 -1.59
N GLU A 6 19.10 21.14 -1.18
CA GLU A 6 18.61 20.46 0.03
C GLU A 6 18.34 18.98 -0.24
N ALA A 7 17.66 18.66 -1.33
CA ALA A 7 17.34 17.29 -1.73
C ALA A 7 17.24 17.14 -3.25
N CYS A 8 17.64 15.98 -3.75
CA CYS A 8 17.49 15.58 -5.14
C CYS A 8 16.68 14.29 -5.20
N TYR A 9 15.67 14.26 -6.07
CA TYR A 9 14.82 13.11 -6.29
C TYR A 9 15.01 12.60 -7.71
N LEU A 10 15.16 11.27 -7.85
CA LEU A 10 15.13 10.61 -9.15
C LEU A 10 13.71 10.14 -9.42
N LEU A 11 13.17 10.49 -10.57
CA LEU A 11 11.85 10.07 -11.04
C LEU A 11 12.01 9.23 -12.31
N GLY A 12 11.21 8.16 -12.42
CA GLY A 12 11.24 7.29 -13.59
C GLY A 12 10.63 5.92 -13.27
N ASP A 13 10.61 5.07 -14.29
CA ASP A 13 10.09 3.71 -14.22
C ASP A 13 11.19 2.75 -13.75
N PHE A 14 11.45 2.73 -12.46
CA PHE A 14 12.46 1.85 -11.86
C PHE A 14 12.03 1.41 -10.45
N GLY A 15 12.55 0.27 -10.05
CA GLY A 15 12.51 -0.18 -8.67
C GLY A 15 13.77 0.23 -7.91
N VAL A 16 13.73 0.09 -6.59
CA VAL A 16 14.89 0.34 -5.72
C VAL A 16 15.06 -0.82 -4.74
N LYS A 17 16.27 -1.35 -4.66
CA LYS A 17 16.64 -2.27 -3.60
C LYS A 17 17.41 -1.51 -2.52
N VAL A 18 16.87 -1.52 -1.31
CA VAL A 18 17.51 -0.95 -0.12
C VAL A 18 18.15 -2.08 0.69
N CYS A 19 19.39 -1.88 1.14
CA CYS A 19 20.11 -2.79 2.01
C CYS A 19 20.92 -1.96 3.02
N GLY A 20 20.37 -1.74 4.18
CA GLY A 20 20.94 -0.84 5.19
C GLY A 20 21.13 0.57 4.61
N ARG A 21 22.38 1.01 4.51
CA ARG A 21 22.74 2.34 3.94
C ARG A 21 22.83 2.37 2.41
N LYS A 22 22.89 1.20 1.79
CA LYS A 22 23.08 1.07 0.34
C LYS A 22 21.73 1.01 -0.36
N LYS A 23 21.66 1.66 -1.52
CA LYS A 23 20.51 1.64 -2.43
C LYS A 23 21.01 1.38 -3.84
N LYS A 24 20.25 0.58 -4.56
CA LYS A 24 20.52 0.23 -5.95
C LYS A 24 19.25 0.37 -6.77
N ILE A 25 19.31 1.08 -7.88
CA ILE A 25 18.24 1.10 -8.87
C ILE A 25 18.20 -0.27 -9.53
N ILE A 26 17.01 -0.82 -9.64
CA ILE A 26 16.70 -2.10 -10.29
C ILE A 26 15.57 -1.93 -11.30
N ALA A 27 15.32 -2.90 -12.12
CA ALA A 27 14.12 -2.91 -12.94
C ALA A 27 12.87 -2.93 -12.03
N VAL A 28 11.81 -2.26 -12.45
CA VAL A 28 10.51 -2.37 -11.77
C VAL A 28 10.02 -3.81 -11.90
N ALA A 29 9.35 -4.32 -10.86
CA ALA A 29 8.74 -5.63 -10.93
C ALA A 29 7.54 -5.62 -11.89
N ASP A 30 7.46 -6.60 -12.78
CA ASP A 30 6.34 -6.74 -13.74
C ASP A 30 5.02 -7.02 -13.02
N LYS A 31 5.08 -7.66 -11.86
CA LYS A 31 3.93 -8.01 -11.03
C LYS A 31 4.25 -7.84 -9.55
N LEU A 32 3.30 -7.28 -8.82
CA LEU A 32 3.34 -7.20 -7.36
C LEU A 32 2.39 -8.25 -6.76
N ALA A 33 2.84 -8.88 -5.68
CA ALA A 33 1.98 -9.72 -4.85
C ALA A 33 1.32 -8.91 -3.73
N PHE A 34 0.28 -9.46 -3.11
CA PHE A 34 -0.17 -8.97 -1.82
C PHE A 34 0.97 -9.09 -0.80
N GLY A 35 1.10 -8.09 0.05
CA GLY A 35 2.20 -7.96 0.99
C GLY A 35 2.83 -6.56 0.96
N ASP A 36 3.94 -6.42 1.66
CA ASP A 36 4.68 -5.17 1.71
C ASP A 36 5.39 -4.89 0.37
N ILE A 37 5.04 -3.80 -0.29
CA ILE A 37 5.65 -3.40 -1.56
C ILE A 37 7.08 -2.86 -1.38
N THR A 38 7.43 -2.45 -0.16
CA THR A 38 8.80 -1.97 0.11
C THR A 38 9.83 -3.08 -0.10
N ASP A 39 9.45 -4.32 0.19
CA ASP A 39 10.26 -5.51 -0.04
C ASP A 39 10.20 -6.00 -1.50
N GLN A 40 9.24 -5.49 -2.28
CA GLN A 40 9.04 -5.85 -3.68
C GLN A 40 9.67 -4.82 -4.66
N GLY A 41 10.63 -4.06 -4.18
CA GLY A 41 11.39 -3.10 -5.00
C GLY A 41 10.75 -1.72 -5.10
N LEU A 42 9.73 -1.41 -4.32
CA LEU A 42 9.04 -0.12 -4.32
C LEU A 42 9.09 0.59 -2.94
N PRO A 43 10.27 0.70 -2.30
CA PRO A 43 10.38 1.23 -0.93
C PRO A 43 9.93 2.69 -0.81
N PHE A 44 10.01 3.48 -1.87
CA PHE A 44 9.71 4.92 -1.88
C PHE A 44 8.50 5.28 -2.74
N TYR A 45 7.76 4.27 -3.22
CA TYR A 45 6.59 4.51 -4.06
C TYR A 45 5.42 5.04 -3.24
N GLY A 46 4.86 6.17 -3.67
CA GLY A 46 3.73 6.82 -3.01
C GLY A 46 2.50 6.95 -3.89
N GLY A 47 2.48 6.29 -5.05
CA GLY A 47 1.36 6.28 -5.99
C GLY A 47 0.32 5.21 -5.67
N ASN A 48 -0.67 5.08 -6.55
CA ASN A 48 -1.73 4.09 -6.44
C ASN A 48 -1.29 2.74 -6.99
N ILE A 49 -1.86 1.65 -6.46
CA ILE A 49 -1.56 0.28 -6.88
C ILE A 49 -2.86 -0.46 -7.12
N ASP A 50 -2.97 -1.07 -8.30
CA ASP A 50 -4.09 -1.92 -8.66
C ASP A 50 -3.72 -3.39 -8.47
N TYR A 51 -4.49 -4.09 -7.63
CA TYR A 51 -4.40 -5.53 -7.43
C TYR A 51 -5.61 -6.19 -8.08
N HIS A 52 -5.37 -7.14 -8.98
CA HIS A 52 -6.41 -7.84 -9.72
C HIS A 52 -6.62 -9.24 -9.17
N VAL A 53 -7.87 -9.60 -8.96
CA VAL A 53 -8.29 -10.94 -8.52
C VAL A 53 -9.45 -11.40 -9.40
N THR A 54 -9.38 -12.63 -9.89
CA THR A 54 -10.52 -13.27 -10.58
C THR A 54 -11.34 -14.06 -9.56
N VAL A 55 -12.65 -13.89 -9.60
CA VAL A 55 -13.62 -14.63 -8.79
C VAL A 55 -14.69 -15.22 -9.67
N HIS A 56 -15.28 -16.34 -9.23
CA HIS A 56 -16.40 -16.95 -9.93
C HIS A 56 -17.71 -16.66 -9.19
N GLY A 57 -18.56 -15.83 -9.81
CA GLY A 57 -19.89 -15.52 -9.30
C GLY A 57 -20.85 -16.70 -9.39
N LYS A 58 -21.81 -16.76 -8.49
CA LYS A 58 -22.82 -17.83 -8.38
C LYS A 58 -24.25 -17.29 -8.23
N GLY A 59 -24.50 -16.06 -8.68
CA GLY A 59 -25.81 -15.40 -8.50
C GLY A 59 -26.12 -15.05 -7.04
N LYS A 60 -25.10 -14.90 -6.18
CA LYS A 60 -25.22 -14.62 -4.75
C LYS A 60 -24.40 -13.39 -4.35
N ASP A 61 -24.68 -12.89 -3.16
CA ASP A 61 -23.86 -11.86 -2.52
C ASP A 61 -22.46 -12.42 -2.22
N VAL A 62 -21.44 -11.64 -2.57
CA VAL A 62 -20.04 -11.94 -2.27
C VAL A 62 -19.50 -10.85 -1.36
N PHE A 63 -18.98 -11.26 -0.22
CA PHE A 63 -18.36 -10.38 0.76
C PHE A 63 -16.87 -10.30 0.47
N VAL A 64 -16.35 -9.08 0.44
CA VAL A 64 -14.93 -8.79 0.21
C VAL A 64 -14.42 -7.98 1.38
N ARG A 65 -13.44 -8.52 2.10
CA ARG A 65 -12.83 -7.88 3.27
C ARG A 65 -11.33 -7.68 3.05
N ALA A 66 -10.87 -6.45 3.22
CA ALA A 66 -9.46 -6.09 3.16
C ALA A 66 -9.09 -5.29 4.42
N SER A 67 -8.88 -6.00 5.54
CA SER A 67 -8.67 -5.38 6.85
C SER A 67 -7.21 -5.02 7.14
N TRP A 68 -6.27 -5.52 6.36
CA TRP A 68 -4.86 -5.29 6.60
C TRP A 68 -4.16 -4.67 5.40
N TYR A 69 -4.19 -3.35 5.34
CA TYR A 69 -3.52 -2.56 4.31
C TYR A 69 -2.87 -1.30 4.91
N ARG A 70 -1.93 -0.75 4.19
CA ARG A 70 -1.30 0.54 4.46
C ARG A 70 -1.39 1.41 3.22
N GLY A 71 -2.21 2.41 3.29
CA GLY A 71 -2.59 3.37 2.26
C GLY A 71 -3.73 4.24 2.78
N ALA A 72 -4.26 5.12 1.96
CA ALA A 72 -5.33 6.03 2.38
C ALA A 72 -6.69 5.30 2.42
N LEU A 73 -7.04 4.59 1.34
CA LEU A 73 -8.26 3.80 1.19
C LEU A 73 -8.10 2.78 0.05
N ILE A 74 -9.06 1.88 -0.11
CA ILE A 74 -9.12 0.96 -1.24
C ILE A 74 -10.43 1.19 -1.99
N ASP A 75 -10.36 1.57 -3.28
CA ASP A 75 -11.50 1.48 -4.18
C ASP A 75 -11.60 0.06 -4.76
N VAL A 76 -12.82 -0.44 -4.81
CA VAL A 76 -13.14 -1.75 -5.35
C VAL A 76 -13.87 -1.57 -6.67
N PHE A 77 -13.27 -2.09 -7.73
CA PHE A 77 -13.88 -2.14 -9.05
C PHE A 77 -14.34 -3.57 -9.33
N LEU A 78 -15.51 -3.69 -9.92
CA LEU A 78 -16.04 -4.94 -10.45
C LEU A 78 -16.15 -4.79 -11.97
N ASP A 79 -15.45 -5.64 -12.71
CA ASP A 79 -15.42 -5.61 -14.19
C ASP A 79 -15.16 -4.19 -14.72
N ASP A 80 -14.10 -3.56 -14.19
CA ASP A 80 -13.63 -2.20 -14.51
C ASP A 80 -14.55 -1.05 -14.09
N LYS A 81 -15.68 -1.31 -13.44
CA LYS A 81 -16.57 -0.27 -12.94
C LYS A 81 -16.39 -0.10 -11.44
N LEU A 82 -16.26 1.14 -11.00
CA LEU A 82 -16.19 1.45 -9.57
C LEU A 82 -17.47 0.96 -8.90
N TYR A 83 -17.31 0.05 -7.94
CA TYR A 83 -18.40 -0.51 -7.16
C TYR A 83 -18.56 0.19 -5.80
N GLY A 84 -17.46 0.54 -5.17
CA GLY A 84 -17.45 1.24 -3.89
C GLY A 84 -16.06 1.25 -3.27
N SER A 85 -15.97 1.70 -2.01
CA SER A 85 -14.69 1.91 -1.34
C SER A 85 -14.67 1.24 0.04
N ILE A 86 -13.50 0.70 0.41
CA ILE A 86 -13.20 0.17 1.73
C ILE A 86 -12.38 1.22 2.48
N VAL A 87 -13.00 1.90 3.46
CA VAL A 87 -12.40 3.02 4.19
C VAL A 87 -12.41 2.78 5.69
N PHE A 88 -13.53 2.31 6.22
CA PHE A 88 -13.77 2.17 7.67
C PHE A 88 -14.06 0.73 8.06
N SER A 89 -13.86 0.43 9.36
CA SER A 89 -14.29 -0.85 9.93
C SER A 89 -15.77 -1.14 9.61
N PRO A 90 -16.09 -2.37 9.21
CA PRO A 90 -15.30 -3.60 9.28
C PRO A 90 -14.38 -3.85 8.07
N TYR A 91 -14.02 -2.81 7.30
CA TYR A 91 -13.15 -2.89 6.12
C TYR A 91 -13.64 -3.91 5.08
N GLN A 92 -14.94 -3.86 4.81
CA GLN A 92 -15.65 -4.83 3.98
C GLN A 92 -16.60 -4.13 3.02
N ILE A 93 -16.78 -4.71 1.84
CA ILE A 93 -17.83 -4.35 0.88
C ILE A 93 -18.58 -5.61 0.47
N VAL A 94 -19.83 -5.47 0.07
CA VAL A 94 -20.68 -6.59 -0.37
C VAL A 94 -21.02 -6.39 -1.84
N LEU A 95 -20.52 -7.27 -2.70
CA LEU A 95 -20.90 -7.35 -4.10
C LEU A 95 -22.24 -8.08 -4.19
N LYS A 96 -23.29 -7.33 -4.48
CA LYS A 96 -24.66 -7.85 -4.47
C LYS A 96 -24.95 -8.66 -5.71
N ASN A 97 -25.56 -9.86 -5.52
CA ASN A 97 -26.06 -10.73 -6.59
C ASN A 97 -25.02 -10.92 -7.72
N LEU A 98 -23.76 -11.23 -7.36
CA LEU A 98 -22.71 -11.42 -8.33
C LEU A 98 -23.11 -12.52 -9.32
N THR A 99 -23.35 -12.17 -10.58
CA THR A 99 -23.87 -13.05 -11.61
C THR A 99 -23.00 -14.30 -11.80
N GLU A 100 -23.55 -15.36 -12.38
CA GLU A 100 -22.75 -16.54 -12.69
C GLU A 100 -21.70 -16.20 -13.75
N GLY A 101 -20.48 -16.71 -13.57
CA GLY A 101 -19.37 -16.50 -14.48
C GLY A 101 -18.14 -15.91 -13.80
N GLU A 102 -17.10 -15.70 -14.59
CA GLU A 102 -15.88 -15.06 -14.11
C GLU A 102 -16.02 -13.54 -14.06
N HIS A 103 -15.58 -12.97 -12.95
CA HIS A 103 -15.54 -11.53 -12.71
C HIS A 103 -14.16 -11.12 -12.27
N ARG A 104 -13.74 -9.93 -12.69
CA ARG A 104 -12.50 -9.30 -12.23
C ARG A 104 -12.80 -8.28 -11.13
N ILE A 105 -12.26 -8.54 -9.95
CA ILE A 105 -12.23 -7.54 -8.86
C ILE A 105 -10.87 -6.85 -8.92
N THR A 106 -10.88 -5.51 -9.00
CA THR A 106 -9.68 -4.71 -8.89
C THR A 106 -9.72 -3.91 -7.60
N PHE A 107 -8.70 -4.08 -6.76
CA PHE A 107 -8.49 -3.31 -5.56
C PHE A 107 -7.49 -2.19 -5.87
N ARG A 108 -7.95 -0.97 -6.00
CA ARG A 108 -7.08 0.20 -6.14
C ARG A 108 -6.75 0.75 -4.77
N LEU A 109 -5.56 0.45 -4.29
CA LEU A 109 -5.04 1.06 -3.09
C LEU A 109 -4.51 2.46 -3.40
N TYR A 110 -5.03 3.46 -2.72
CA TYR A 110 -4.47 4.80 -2.74
C TYR A 110 -3.29 4.87 -1.80
N GLY A 111 -2.10 5.13 -2.34
CA GLY A 111 -0.88 5.23 -1.60
C GLY A 111 -0.80 6.49 -0.72
N ASN A 112 0.27 6.58 0.03
CA ASN A 112 0.65 7.78 0.75
C ASN A 112 2.15 8.05 0.53
N ARG A 113 2.62 9.19 1.01
CA ARG A 113 4.00 9.63 0.76
C ARG A 113 4.92 9.50 1.97
N VAL A 114 4.56 8.66 2.93
CA VAL A 114 5.31 8.51 4.17
C VAL A 114 6.75 8.06 3.95
N ASN A 115 6.96 7.12 3.03
CA ASN A 115 8.30 6.65 2.66
C ASN A 115 8.97 7.52 1.57
N THR A 116 8.19 8.33 0.83
CA THR A 116 8.73 9.19 -0.24
C THR A 116 9.30 10.48 0.34
N PHE A 117 8.56 11.10 1.26
CA PHE A 117 8.88 12.41 1.84
C PHE A 117 8.83 12.44 3.36
N GLY A 118 8.67 11.31 4.04
CA GLY A 118 8.68 11.21 5.50
C GLY A 118 10.08 11.06 6.08
N GLY A 119 10.17 10.94 7.37
CA GLY A 119 11.41 10.81 8.13
C GLY A 119 12.00 9.41 8.06
N VAL A 120 12.36 8.96 6.84
CA VAL A 120 12.86 7.59 6.58
C VAL A 120 14.19 7.25 7.26
N HIS A 121 14.78 8.17 7.97
CA HIS A 121 15.98 7.98 8.80
C HIS A 121 15.70 8.10 10.30
N ASN A 122 14.45 8.36 10.69
CA ASN A 122 14.03 8.37 12.08
C ASN A 122 13.84 6.93 12.56
N CYS A 123 14.66 6.50 13.54
CA CYS A 123 14.58 5.18 14.14
C CYS A 123 13.78 5.15 15.46
N ASN A 124 13.13 6.24 15.84
CA ASN A 124 12.21 6.26 16.96
C ASN A 124 10.88 5.63 16.58
N GLU A 125 10.63 4.40 16.99
CA GLU A 125 9.41 3.65 16.70
C GLU A 125 8.16 4.23 17.40
N HIS A 126 8.36 5.02 18.42
CA HIS A 126 7.29 5.64 19.22
C HIS A 126 6.97 7.07 18.78
N PHE A 127 7.53 7.54 17.67
CA PHE A 127 7.25 8.86 17.15
C PHE A 127 5.80 8.95 16.69
N TRP A 128 5.00 9.72 17.42
CA TRP A 128 3.54 9.82 17.23
C TRP A 128 3.11 10.83 16.17
N TRP A 129 4.04 11.71 15.77
CA TRP A 129 3.79 12.77 14.80
C TRP A 129 4.64 12.58 13.55
N HIS A 130 3.99 12.57 12.38
CA HIS A 130 4.65 12.48 11.09
C HIS A 130 4.47 13.80 10.33
N GLY A 131 5.50 14.63 10.31
CA GLY A 131 5.48 15.93 9.67
C GLY A 131 6.89 16.47 9.42
N PRO A 132 7.04 17.74 9.06
CA PRO A 132 8.35 18.33 8.73
C PRO A 132 9.39 18.22 9.85
N ASP A 133 8.96 18.15 11.11
CA ASP A 133 9.86 18.01 12.25
C ASP A 133 10.49 16.61 12.37
N GLU A 134 9.91 15.61 11.72
CA GLU A 134 10.45 14.24 11.68
C GLU A 134 11.84 14.17 11.02
N TYR A 135 12.19 15.16 10.20
CA TYR A 135 13.54 15.32 9.62
C TYR A 135 14.57 15.87 10.63
N ARG A 136 14.13 16.38 11.77
CA ARG A 136 14.97 17.03 12.78
C ARG A 136 15.11 16.21 14.05
N VAL A 137 15.18 14.89 13.88
CA VAL A 137 15.36 13.98 15.01
C VAL A 137 16.71 14.20 15.70
N ASN A 138 16.75 13.92 16.99
CA ASN A 138 17.98 13.94 17.78
C ASN A 138 18.96 12.88 17.27
N ARG A 139 20.25 13.01 17.61
CA ARG A 139 21.30 12.10 17.14
C ARG A 139 20.99 10.63 17.43
N ASP A 140 20.41 10.34 18.58
CA ASP A 140 20.08 9.00 19.05
C ASP A 140 18.85 8.40 18.33
N GLU A 141 18.03 9.24 17.72
CA GLU A 141 16.84 8.84 16.96
C GLU A 141 17.10 8.78 15.45
N TRP A 142 18.30 9.09 15.00
CA TRP A 142 18.67 9.14 13.59
C TRP A 142 19.58 7.98 13.19
N THR A 143 19.31 7.36 12.06
CA THR A 143 20.15 6.30 11.49
C THR A 143 20.50 6.57 10.02
N TYR A 144 21.67 6.09 9.58
CA TYR A 144 22.05 6.07 8.17
C TYR A 144 21.29 5.02 7.35
N GLY A 145 20.70 4.03 7.99
CA GLY A 145 19.79 3.08 7.35
C GLY A 145 18.45 3.72 7.02
N TYR A 146 17.59 2.95 6.37
CA TYR A 146 16.23 3.38 6.07
C TYR A 146 15.25 2.70 7.02
N CYS A 147 14.47 3.49 7.74
CA CYS A 147 13.36 3.06 8.59
C CYS A 147 12.07 3.18 7.79
N LEU A 148 11.83 2.24 6.88
CA LEU A 148 10.66 2.25 6.01
C LEU A 148 9.43 1.75 6.75
N LYS A 149 8.28 2.34 6.44
CA LYS A 149 6.98 1.88 6.92
C LYS A 149 6.40 0.90 5.89
N PRO A 150 5.80 -0.23 6.31
CA PRO A 150 5.13 -1.15 5.40
C PRO A 150 4.07 -0.44 4.56
N MET A 151 3.96 -0.77 3.29
CA MET A 151 3.02 -0.20 2.33
C MET A 151 2.40 -1.28 1.46
N GLY A 152 1.14 -1.10 1.04
CA GLY A 152 0.45 -2.05 0.19
C GLY A 152 -0.77 -2.70 0.87
N ILE A 153 -1.44 -3.61 0.17
CA ILE A 153 -2.40 -4.54 0.77
C ILE A 153 -1.59 -5.68 1.37
N LEU A 154 -1.34 -5.59 2.69
CA LEU A 154 -0.36 -6.44 3.40
C LEU A 154 -0.79 -7.91 3.55
N LYS A 155 -2.08 -8.17 3.43
CA LYS A 155 -2.67 -9.52 3.43
C LYS A 155 -3.69 -9.61 2.31
N SER A 156 -3.71 -10.73 1.58
CA SER A 156 -4.71 -10.99 0.56
C SER A 156 -6.12 -10.74 1.10
N PRO A 157 -6.97 -9.99 0.37
CA PRO A 157 -8.37 -9.82 0.76
C PRO A 157 -9.07 -11.17 0.93
N GLU A 158 -9.94 -11.24 1.89
CA GLU A 158 -10.81 -12.39 2.14
C GLU A 158 -12.07 -12.23 1.28
N ILE A 159 -12.40 -13.27 0.50
CA ILE A 159 -13.56 -13.27 -0.39
C ILE A 159 -14.41 -14.50 -0.02
N PHE A 160 -15.66 -14.29 0.36
CA PHE A 160 -16.54 -15.35 0.84
C PHE A 160 -18.01 -15.08 0.50
N ASP A 161 -18.79 -16.13 0.37
CA ASP A 161 -20.20 -16.10 -0.03
C ASP A 161 -21.17 -16.44 1.11
N ASP A 162 -20.69 -16.54 2.37
CA ASP A 162 -21.51 -16.91 3.53
C ASP A 162 -21.43 -15.86 4.67
N ILE A 163 -22.60 -15.50 5.23
CA ILE A 163 -22.76 -14.53 6.31
C ILE A 163 -22.16 -15.01 7.65
N ARG A 164 -21.86 -16.30 7.80
CA ARG A 164 -21.37 -16.91 9.05
C ARG A 164 -20.03 -16.33 9.55
N TYR A 165 -19.33 -15.54 8.74
CA TYR A 165 -18.11 -14.83 9.11
C TYR A 165 -18.32 -13.38 9.56
N ARG A 166 -19.55 -13.03 9.96
CA ARG A 166 -19.84 -11.76 10.63
C ARG A 166 -19.43 -11.81 12.11
N LYS A 167 -18.14 -11.87 12.41
CA LYS A 167 -17.64 -11.60 13.77
C LYS A 167 -16.55 -10.56 13.74
#